data_70888191b9576d538dec8d27c78a4c38
#
_entry.id   70888191b9576d538dec8d27c78a4c38
#
_cell.length_a   1.000
_cell.length_b   1.000
_cell.length_c   1.000
_cell.angle_alpha   90.00
_cell.angle_beta   90.00
_cell.angle_gamma   90.00
#
_symmetry.space_group_name_H-M   'P 1'
#
loop_
_entity.id
_entity.type
_entity.pdbx_description
1 polymer ?
#
loop_
_entity_poly.entity_id
_entity_poly.type
_entity_poly.pdbx_seq_one_letter_code
_entity_poly.pdbx_strand_id
1 'polypeptide(L)' 'MVTIDAPATGARIKEMRLDRGFSVRDLQEVYGFEAPTVIYKWQKGASMPTLDNLVVLSSIFGCRLDDIIVVREA' A
#
# COMPACT_ATOMS: atom_id res chain seq x y z
N MET A 1 1.07 10.92 -20.88
CA MET A 1 0.34 9.74 -20.38
C MET A 1 0.62 9.54 -18.90
N VAL A 2 -0.40 9.30 -18.12
CA VAL A 2 -0.27 9.11 -16.67
C VAL A 2 0.11 7.66 -16.35
N THR A 3 1.00 7.47 -15.40
CA THR A 3 1.35 6.15 -14.89
C THR A 3 1.42 6.18 -13.36
N ILE A 4 1.36 5.01 -12.74
CA ILE A 4 1.49 4.91 -11.29
C ILE A 4 2.97 5.12 -10.92
N ASP A 5 3.19 5.99 -9.95
CA ASP A 5 4.50 6.14 -9.32
C ASP A 5 4.61 5.11 -8.19
N ALA A 6 5.21 3.97 -8.49
CA ALA A 6 5.28 2.86 -7.54
C ALA A 6 6.05 3.21 -6.25
N PRO A 7 7.25 3.82 -6.31
CA PRO A 7 7.94 4.20 -5.09
C PRO A 7 7.15 5.20 -4.24
N ALA A 8 6.53 6.20 -4.87
CA ALA A 8 5.75 7.20 -4.14
C ALA A 8 4.48 6.59 -3.54
N THR A 9 3.81 5.70 -4.27
CA THR A 9 2.65 4.97 -3.77
C THR A 9 3.04 4.10 -2.57
N GLY A 10 4.15 3.40 -2.68
CA GLY A 10 4.66 2.57 -1.59
C GLY A 10 5.00 3.38 -0.34
N ALA A 11 5.61 4.54 -0.52
CA ALA A 11 5.89 5.47 0.58
C ALA A 11 4.59 5.96 1.23
N ARG A 12 3.56 6.22 0.42
CA ARG A 12 2.24 6.61 0.91
C ARG A 12 1.58 5.51 1.74
N ILE A 13 1.69 4.26 1.29
CA ILE A 13 1.17 3.10 2.04
C ILE A 13 1.83 3.04 3.42
N LYS A 14 3.15 3.18 3.48
CA LYS A 14 3.89 3.17 4.74
C LYS A 14 3.45 4.31 5.65
N GLU A 15 3.38 5.53 5.10
CA GLU A 15 2.98 6.72 5.85
C GLU A 15 1.57 6.55 6.45
N MET A 16 0.62 6.10 5.65
CA MET A 16 -0.76 5.91 6.10
C MET A 16 -0.85 4.79 7.15
N ARG A 17 -0.10 3.71 6.95
CA ARG A 17 -0.03 2.61 7.91
C ARG A 17 0.42 3.13 9.28
N LEU A 18 1.53 3.87 9.30
CA LEU A 18 2.09 4.43 10.54
C LEU A 18 1.13 5.43 11.18
N ASP A 19 0.54 6.30 10.38
CA ASP A 19 -0.38 7.33 10.83
C ASP A 19 -1.62 6.72 11.52
N ARG A 20 -2.08 5.56 11.03
CA ARG A 20 -3.23 4.88 11.60
C ARG A 20 -2.88 3.84 12.65
N GLY A 21 -1.62 3.73 13.02
CA GLY A 21 -1.16 2.86 14.10
C GLY A 21 -1.07 1.38 13.75
N PHE A 22 -0.99 1.03 12.45
CA PHE A 22 -0.84 -0.36 12.04
C PHE A 22 0.63 -0.72 11.90
N SER A 23 1.03 -1.88 12.46
CA SER A 23 2.33 -2.47 12.19
C SER A 23 2.29 -3.24 10.86
N VAL A 24 3.48 -3.54 10.32
CA VAL A 24 3.56 -4.43 9.15
C VAL A 24 2.94 -5.80 9.49
N ARG A 25 3.15 -6.28 10.71
CA ARG A 25 2.56 -7.54 11.16
C ARG A 25 1.04 -7.50 11.17
N ASP A 26 0.46 -6.36 11.57
CA ASP A 26 -1.00 -6.21 11.54
C ASP A 26 -1.54 -6.40 10.12
N LEU A 27 -0.89 -5.77 9.13
CA LEU A 27 -1.29 -5.94 7.74
C LEU A 27 -1.07 -7.37 7.25
N GLN A 28 0.06 -7.97 7.63
CA GLN A 28 0.35 -9.36 7.30
C GLN A 28 -0.78 -10.29 7.76
N GLU A 29 -1.27 -10.07 8.98
CA GLU A 29 -2.36 -10.88 9.55
C GLU A 29 -3.68 -10.65 8.82
N VAL A 30 -3.98 -9.40 8.47
CA VAL A 30 -5.20 -9.07 7.73
C VAL A 30 -5.27 -9.81 6.40
N TYR A 31 -4.14 -9.86 5.67
CA TYR A 31 -4.08 -10.53 4.37
C TYR A 31 -3.87 -12.04 4.47
N GLY A 32 -3.44 -12.54 5.62
CA GLY A 32 -3.08 -13.94 5.77
C GLY A 32 -1.79 -14.31 5.05
N PHE A 33 -0.88 -13.36 4.86
CA PHE A 33 0.43 -13.63 4.24
C PHE A 33 1.33 -14.40 5.19
N GLU A 34 2.08 -15.37 4.66
CA GLU A 34 3.00 -16.16 5.45
C GLU A 34 4.21 -15.37 5.95
N ALA A 35 4.57 -14.30 5.25
CA ALA A 35 5.72 -13.46 5.57
C ALA A 35 5.42 -12.00 5.29
N PRO A 36 6.12 -11.06 5.96
CA PRO A 36 5.90 -9.63 5.75
C PRO A 36 6.55 -9.08 4.47
N THR A 37 7.30 -9.92 3.75
CA THR A 37 8.09 -9.52 2.58
C THR A 37 7.26 -8.79 1.53
N VAL A 38 6.04 -9.24 1.27
CA VAL A 38 5.15 -8.63 0.28
C VAL A 38 4.87 -7.18 0.63
N ILE A 39 4.58 -6.90 1.91
CA ILE A 39 4.26 -5.56 2.38
C ILE A 39 5.47 -4.65 2.28
N TYR A 40 6.66 -5.14 2.64
CA TYR A 40 7.89 -4.36 2.49
C TYR A 40 8.18 -4.03 1.02
N LYS A 41 7.92 -4.96 0.10
CA LYS A 41 8.06 -4.70 -1.33
C LYS A 41 7.11 -3.61 -1.80
N TRP A 42 5.86 -3.58 -1.31
CA TRP A 42 4.93 -2.51 -1.62
C TRP A 42 5.47 -1.16 -1.17
N GLN A 43 5.98 -1.09 0.06
CA GLN A 43 6.48 0.15 0.64
C GLN A 43 7.70 0.70 -0.10
N LYS A 44 8.49 -0.19 -0.71
CA LYS A 44 9.67 0.20 -1.52
C LYS A 44 9.31 0.50 -2.97
N GLY A 45 8.11 0.16 -3.40
CA GLY A 45 7.74 0.28 -4.80
C GLY A 45 8.34 -0.81 -5.67
N ALA A 46 8.89 -1.87 -5.07
CA ALA A 46 9.43 -3.02 -5.82
C ALA A 46 8.32 -3.86 -6.45
N SER A 47 7.15 -3.85 -5.83
CA SER A 47 5.93 -4.42 -6.40
C SER A 47 4.74 -3.59 -5.90
N MET A 48 3.60 -3.74 -6.58
CA MET A 48 2.38 -3.05 -6.19
C MET A 48 1.35 -4.06 -5.72
N PRO A 49 0.49 -3.66 -4.76
CA PRO A 49 -0.67 -4.47 -4.42
C PRO A 49 -1.55 -4.69 -5.65
N THR A 50 -2.20 -5.84 -5.71
CA THR A 50 -3.27 -6.03 -6.69
C THR A 50 -4.39 -5.04 -6.42
N LEU A 51 -5.28 -4.86 -7.39
CA LEU A 51 -6.43 -3.98 -7.20
C LEU A 51 -7.27 -4.42 -5.99
N ASP A 52 -7.50 -5.72 -5.84
CA ASP A 52 -8.22 -6.27 -4.70
C ASP A 52 -7.54 -5.91 -3.38
N ASN A 53 -6.22 -6.05 -3.32
CA ASN A 53 -5.46 -5.73 -2.11
C ASN A 53 -5.47 -4.22 -1.81
N LEU A 54 -5.50 -3.37 -2.85
CA LEU A 54 -5.65 -1.92 -2.67
C LEU A 54 -7.02 -1.57 -2.08
N VAL A 55 -8.07 -2.24 -2.52
CA VAL A 55 -9.41 -2.04 -1.97
C VAL A 55 -9.42 -2.39 -0.48
N VAL A 56 -8.76 -3.48 -0.09
CA VAL A 56 -8.62 -3.85 1.32
C VAL A 56 -7.87 -2.78 2.10
N LEU A 57 -6.74 -2.28 1.56
CA LEU A 57 -6.00 -1.20 2.21
C LEU A 57 -6.86 0.06 2.39
N SER A 58 -7.62 0.45 1.38
CA SER A 58 -8.49 1.62 1.49
C SER A 58 -9.52 1.45 2.59
N SER A 59 -10.06 0.25 2.74
CA SER A 59 -11.01 -0.08 3.80
C SER A 59 -10.37 0.00 5.18
N ILE A 60 -9.18 -0.60 5.34
CA ILE A 60 -8.44 -0.60 6.61
C ILE A 60 -8.06 0.82 7.02
N PHE A 61 -7.55 1.60 6.07
CA PHE A 61 -7.10 2.96 6.33
C PHE A 61 -8.23 3.97 6.42
N GLY A 62 -9.44 3.60 6.01
CA GLY A 62 -10.58 4.52 6.01
C GLY A 62 -10.41 5.64 5.00
N CYS A 63 -9.91 5.34 3.81
CA CYS A 63 -9.62 6.32 2.78
C CYS A 63 -10.07 5.81 1.41
N ARG A 64 -9.90 6.63 0.39
CA ARG A 64 -10.21 6.28 -0.99
C ARG A 64 -8.97 5.72 -1.68
N LEU A 65 -9.16 4.98 -2.77
CA LEU A 65 -8.04 4.50 -3.58
C LEU A 65 -7.16 5.66 -4.05
N ASP A 66 -7.77 6.76 -4.46
CA ASP A 66 -7.06 7.95 -4.93
C ASP A 66 -6.14 8.55 -3.85
N ASP A 67 -6.46 8.33 -2.58
CA ASP A 67 -5.63 8.80 -1.48
C ASP A 67 -4.35 7.97 -1.33
N ILE A 68 -4.36 6.74 -1.82
CA ILE A 68 -3.22 5.83 -1.72
C ILE A 68 -2.34 5.92 -2.95
N ILE A 69 -2.95 5.91 -4.14
CA ILE A 69 -2.22 5.81 -5.41
C ILE A 69 -1.66 7.17 -5.78
N VAL A 70 -0.35 7.21 -6.02
CA VAL A 70 0.34 8.40 -6.54
C VAL A 70 0.64 8.16 -8.01
N VAL A 71 0.34 9.13 -8.83
CA VAL A 71 0.58 9.06 -10.28
C VAL A 71 1.60 10.10 -10.70
N ARG A 72 2.20 9.87 -11.85
CA ARG A 72 3.13 10.81 -12.48
C ARG A 72 2.93 10.80 -13.99
N GLU A 73 3.40 11.86 -14.66
CA GLU A 73 3.49 11.86 -16.11
C GLU A 73 4.66 11.00 -16.57
N ALA A 74 4.41 10.16 -17.50
CA ALA A 74 5.43 9.28 -18.06
C ALA A 74 5.94 9.84 -19.41
#